data_95c18c73439538168f3383d41ece1c18
#
_entry.id   95c18c73439538168f3383d41ece1c18
#
_cell.length_a   1.000
_cell.length_b   1.000
_cell.length_c   1.000
_cell.angle_alpha   90.00
_cell.angle_beta   90.00
_cell.angle_gamma   90.00
#
_symmetry.space_group_name_H-M   'P 1'
#
loop_
_entity.id
_entity.type
_entity.pdbx_description
1 polymer ?
#
loop_
_entity_poly.entity_id
_entity_poly.type
_entity_poly.pdbx_seq_one_letter_code
_entity_poly.pdbx_strand_id
1 'polypeptide(L)'
;LLAPAHFNYLQTKKYGKAHDVLPAQIAEPFVIVSEKLNVYPFLDYHYAYSLGNYVKRDDSKGFDWENLAMAAKFSGMDDERGFIMLHVDINQHSPELVGSVFDFIESNETKGVNNSLRKCLSAMKKINERRQIMWQASRWKHYNDFRVFIMGIKGNDEIFGDGVIYEGVSDEPVQYRGQTGAQDNIIPTADIFTGVIDYYPSNDLTKYLLDLRTYRPKCIQNFLEDIKNEMGNNRLFN
;
A
#
# COMPACT_ATOMS: atom_id res chain seq x y z
N LEU A 1 -18.39 -2.03 -8.04
CA LEU A 1 -18.75 -3.02 -7.02
C LEU A 1 -19.28 -2.39 -5.73
N LEU A 2 -18.58 -1.42 -5.15
CA LEU A 2 -18.81 -0.89 -3.79
C LEU A 2 -19.77 0.30 -3.70
N ALA A 3 -20.24 0.86 -4.83
CA ALA A 3 -21.14 2.00 -4.84
C ALA A 3 -22.45 1.78 -4.04
N PRO A 4 -23.13 0.62 -4.12
CA PRO A 4 -24.34 0.38 -3.32
C PRO A 4 -24.06 0.35 -1.81
N ALA A 5 -22.94 -0.27 -1.40
CA ALA A 5 -22.53 -0.34 0.00
C ALA A 5 -22.23 1.07 0.56
N HIS A 6 -21.57 1.91 -0.23
CA HIS A 6 -21.30 3.31 0.12
C HIS A 6 -22.57 4.14 0.23
N PHE A 7 -23.48 4.02 -0.75
CA PHE A 7 -24.72 4.74 -0.74
C PHE A 7 -25.57 4.41 0.50
N ASN A 8 -25.66 3.14 0.86
CA ASN A 8 -26.33 2.72 2.09
C ASN A 8 -25.66 3.29 3.34
N TYR A 9 -24.32 3.33 3.38
CA TYR A 9 -23.59 3.92 4.50
C TYR A 9 -23.88 5.41 4.70
N LEU A 10 -23.96 6.16 3.62
CA LEU A 10 -24.28 7.60 3.71
C LEU A 10 -25.62 7.84 4.38
N GLN A 11 -26.61 6.97 4.14
CA GLN A 11 -27.96 7.10 4.68
C GLN A 11 -28.12 6.53 6.08
N THR A 12 -27.52 5.36 6.35
CA THR A 12 -27.82 4.58 7.55
C THR A 12 -26.63 4.44 8.53
N LYS A 13 -25.44 4.88 8.10
CA LYS A 13 -24.15 4.66 8.78
C LYS A 13 -23.79 3.18 8.94
N LYS A 14 -24.39 2.31 8.12
CA LYS A 14 -24.05 0.89 7.98
C LYS A 14 -23.76 0.59 6.51
N TYR A 15 -22.71 -0.20 6.25
CA TYR A 15 -22.44 -0.63 4.88
C TYR A 15 -23.56 -1.57 4.39
N GLY A 16 -23.97 -1.38 3.14
CA GLY A 16 -24.86 -2.31 2.45
C GLY A 16 -24.09 -3.40 1.72
N LYS A 17 -24.81 -4.22 0.97
CA LYS A 17 -24.19 -5.22 0.08
C LYS A 17 -23.54 -4.54 -1.11
N ALA A 18 -22.38 -5.04 -1.54
CA ALA A 18 -21.77 -4.71 -2.80
C ALA A 18 -22.41 -5.53 -3.94
N HIS A 19 -22.07 -5.21 -5.19
CA HIS A 19 -22.32 -6.14 -6.29
C HIS A 19 -21.39 -7.35 -6.17
N ASP A 20 -21.92 -8.52 -6.39
CA ASP A 20 -21.23 -9.82 -6.32
C ASP A 20 -20.70 -10.30 -7.68
N VAL A 21 -20.99 -9.58 -8.76
CA VAL A 21 -20.49 -9.85 -10.11
C VAL A 21 -19.78 -8.65 -10.68
N LEU A 22 -18.59 -8.83 -11.21
CA LEU A 22 -17.88 -7.89 -12.06
C LEU A 22 -18.16 -8.27 -13.53
N PRO A 23 -18.86 -7.42 -14.32
CA PRO A 23 -19.22 -7.75 -15.69
C PRO A 23 -18.01 -8.05 -16.59
N ALA A 24 -18.15 -8.96 -17.54
CA ALA A 24 -17.09 -9.43 -18.44
C ALA A 24 -16.34 -8.29 -19.15
N GLN A 25 -17.07 -7.23 -19.58
CA GLN A 25 -16.51 -6.06 -20.24
C GLN A 25 -15.47 -5.30 -19.37
N ILE A 26 -15.50 -5.50 -18.05
CA ILE A 26 -14.54 -4.93 -17.09
C ILE A 26 -13.60 -6.02 -16.61
N ALA A 27 -14.11 -7.21 -16.26
CA ALA A 27 -13.33 -8.29 -15.66
C ALA A 27 -12.22 -8.78 -16.58
N GLU A 28 -12.53 -9.09 -17.83
CA GLU A 28 -11.57 -9.63 -18.80
C GLU A 28 -10.37 -8.69 -19.05
N PRO A 29 -10.56 -7.41 -19.46
CA PRO A 29 -9.42 -6.53 -19.69
C PRO A 29 -8.69 -6.19 -18.38
N PHE A 30 -9.39 -6.16 -17.25
CA PHE A 30 -8.79 -5.89 -15.95
C PHE A 30 -7.83 -7.02 -15.53
N VAL A 31 -8.24 -8.28 -15.70
CA VAL A 31 -7.38 -9.42 -15.40
C VAL A 31 -6.16 -9.45 -16.32
N ILE A 32 -6.35 -9.25 -17.63
CA ILE A 32 -5.25 -9.21 -18.61
C ILE A 32 -4.21 -8.13 -18.25
N VAL A 33 -4.66 -6.95 -17.86
CA VAL A 33 -3.75 -5.86 -17.47
C VAL A 33 -3.04 -6.20 -16.15
N SER A 34 -3.77 -6.73 -15.18
CA SER A 34 -3.21 -7.11 -13.87
C SER A 34 -2.15 -8.21 -13.99
N GLU A 35 -2.36 -9.20 -14.85
CA GLU A 35 -1.37 -10.23 -15.17
C GLU A 35 -0.09 -9.64 -15.78
N LYS A 36 -0.23 -8.71 -16.74
CA LYS A 36 0.93 -8.02 -17.34
C LYS A 36 1.72 -7.19 -16.33
N LEU A 37 1.05 -6.62 -15.34
CA LEU A 37 1.66 -5.84 -14.26
C LEU A 37 2.15 -6.72 -13.10
N ASN A 38 1.83 -8.03 -13.14
CA ASN A 38 2.12 -8.98 -12.05
C ASN A 38 1.55 -8.51 -10.69
N VAL A 39 0.28 -8.10 -10.69
CA VAL A 39 -0.50 -7.76 -9.49
C VAL A 39 -1.83 -8.51 -9.49
N TYR A 40 -2.47 -8.60 -8.34
CA TYR A 40 -3.83 -9.16 -8.27
C TYR A 40 -4.83 -8.24 -8.96
N PRO A 41 -5.84 -8.78 -9.67
CA PRO A 41 -6.88 -8.00 -10.35
C PRO A 41 -7.90 -7.42 -9.36
N PHE A 42 -7.43 -6.54 -8.51
CA PHE A 42 -8.23 -5.76 -7.58
C PHE A 42 -7.58 -4.38 -7.39
N LEU A 43 -8.05 -3.59 -6.43
CA LEU A 43 -7.50 -2.25 -6.17
C LEU A 43 -6.06 -2.36 -5.64
N ASP A 44 -5.10 -1.94 -6.44
CA ASP A 44 -3.68 -2.01 -6.12
C ASP A 44 -3.17 -0.70 -5.49
N TYR A 45 -2.32 -0.83 -4.46
CA TYR A 45 -1.73 0.30 -3.75
C TYR A 45 -0.72 1.07 -4.62
N HIS A 46 0.10 0.37 -5.42
CA HIS A 46 1.26 0.94 -6.08
C HIS A 46 0.90 1.66 -7.38
N TYR A 47 0.09 1.04 -8.24
CA TYR A 47 -0.20 1.57 -9.57
C TYR A 47 -1.51 2.36 -9.64
N ALA A 48 -2.56 1.89 -8.94
CA ALA A 48 -3.91 2.37 -9.21
C ALA A 48 -4.44 3.37 -8.18
N TYR A 49 -4.22 3.15 -6.88
CA TYR A 49 -4.93 3.92 -5.87
C TYR A 49 -4.08 4.94 -5.12
N SER A 50 -2.86 4.61 -4.73
CA SER A 50 -2.01 5.53 -3.95
C SER A 50 -0.83 6.05 -4.76
N LEU A 51 0.24 5.27 -4.91
CA LEU A 51 1.52 5.78 -5.42
C LEU A 51 1.48 6.16 -6.90
N GLY A 52 0.61 5.53 -7.70
CA GLY A 52 0.40 5.87 -9.11
C GLY A 52 -0.75 6.86 -9.38
N ASN A 53 -1.51 7.25 -8.36
CA ASN A 53 -2.77 8.00 -8.52
C ASN A 53 -2.61 9.50 -8.25
N TYR A 54 -1.49 10.11 -8.58
CA TYR A 54 -1.29 11.53 -8.29
C TYR A 54 -1.00 12.35 -9.55
N VAL A 55 -1.36 13.65 -9.43
CA VAL A 55 -0.96 14.71 -10.35
C VAL A 55 -0.47 15.88 -9.51
N LYS A 56 0.66 16.48 -9.86
CA LYS A 56 1.10 17.72 -9.24
C LYS A 56 0.21 18.88 -9.68
N ARG A 57 -0.13 19.76 -8.74
CA ARG A 57 -0.84 21.01 -9.04
C ARG A 57 0.12 22.08 -9.58
N ASP A 58 1.37 22.00 -9.15
CA ASP A 58 2.49 22.89 -9.54
C ASP A 58 3.74 22.01 -9.70
N ASP A 59 4.18 21.82 -10.94
CA ASP A 59 5.31 20.95 -11.29
C ASP A 59 6.64 21.44 -10.71
N SER A 60 6.76 22.74 -10.39
CA SER A 60 7.94 23.31 -9.78
C SER A 60 8.13 22.96 -8.30
N LYS A 61 7.07 22.44 -7.64
CA LYS A 61 7.06 22.05 -6.23
C LYS A 61 7.29 20.56 -6.03
N GLY A 62 7.63 20.17 -4.80
CA GLY A 62 7.82 18.77 -4.38
C GLY A 62 6.52 17.97 -4.30
N PHE A 63 6.61 16.83 -3.58
CA PHE A 63 5.51 15.89 -3.41
C PHE A 63 4.74 16.10 -2.09
N ASP A 64 4.77 17.31 -1.52
CA ASP A 64 3.94 17.62 -0.38
C ASP A 64 2.46 17.41 -0.75
N TRP A 65 1.70 16.79 0.13
CA TRP A 65 0.31 16.36 -0.16
C TRP A 65 -0.60 17.53 -0.57
N GLU A 66 -0.32 18.75 -0.11
CA GLU A 66 -1.05 19.96 -0.50
C GLU A 66 -0.86 20.28 -1.99
N ASN A 67 0.30 19.95 -2.55
CA ASN A 67 0.62 20.14 -3.96
C ASN A 67 0.07 19.01 -4.86
N LEU A 68 -0.54 17.99 -4.28
CA LEU A 68 -0.99 16.81 -5.02
C LEU A 68 -2.52 16.78 -5.18
N ALA A 69 -2.96 16.29 -6.32
CA ALA A 69 -4.33 15.93 -6.62
C ALA A 69 -4.41 14.47 -7.05
N MET A 70 -5.55 13.84 -6.85
CA MET A 70 -5.81 12.48 -7.36
C MET A 70 -6.12 12.52 -8.85
N ALA A 71 -5.51 11.63 -9.64
CA ALA A 71 -5.84 11.40 -11.04
C ALA A 71 -7.23 10.72 -11.15
N ALA A 72 -7.49 9.73 -10.32
CA ALA A 72 -8.78 9.06 -10.18
C ALA A 72 -9.27 9.13 -8.72
N LYS A 73 -10.58 9.24 -8.52
CA LYS A 73 -11.20 9.40 -7.20
C LYS A 73 -12.52 8.63 -7.12
N PHE A 74 -12.89 8.20 -5.93
CA PHE A 74 -14.17 7.57 -5.65
C PHE A 74 -15.21 8.56 -5.12
N SER A 75 -15.01 9.08 -3.90
CA SER A 75 -15.94 10.04 -3.30
C SER A 75 -15.73 11.48 -3.78
N GLY A 76 -14.49 11.82 -4.11
CA GLY A 76 -14.06 13.15 -4.45
C GLY A 76 -13.95 14.11 -3.26
N MET A 77 -14.05 13.60 -2.03
CA MET A 77 -13.87 14.38 -0.80
C MET A 77 -12.41 14.81 -0.64
N ASP A 78 -12.19 15.98 -0.05
CA ASP A 78 -10.84 16.44 0.30
C ASP A 78 -10.16 15.51 1.32
N ASP A 79 -10.94 14.87 2.19
CA ASP A 79 -10.41 13.89 3.16
C ASP A 79 -9.90 12.61 2.46
N GLU A 80 -10.57 12.13 1.41
CA GLU A 80 -10.06 11.05 0.56
C GLU A 80 -8.76 11.47 -0.12
N ARG A 81 -8.73 12.66 -0.74
CA ARG A 81 -7.53 13.20 -1.38
C ARG A 81 -6.38 13.30 -0.37
N GLY A 82 -6.62 13.90 0.79
CA GLY A 82 -5.61 14.08 1.83
C GLY A 82 -5.06 12.74 2.32
N PHE A 83 -5.92 11.76 2.55
CA PHE A 83 -5.52 10.41 2.96
C PHE A 83 -4.61 9.75 1.93
N ILE A 84 -4.98 9.77 0.64
CA ILE A 84 -4.23 9.11 -0.42
C ILE A 84 -2.95 9.87 -0.76
N MET A 85 -3.02 11.18 -0.91
CA MET A 85 -1.87 11.99 -1.31
C MET A 85 -0.79 12.06 -0.23
N LEU A 86 -1.16 11.90 1.05
CA LEU A 86 -0.16 11.80 2.10
C LEU A 86 0.69 10.52 1.99
N HIS A 87 0.18 9.43 1.43
CA HIS A 87 1.02 8.26 1.17
C HIS A 87 2.09 8.56 0.12
N VAL A 88 1.78 9.36 -0.90
CA VAL A 88 2.76 9.82 -1.90
C VAL A 88 3.80 10.74 -1.25
N ASP A 89 3.33 11.69 -0.43
CA ASP A 89 4.17 12.60 0.34
C ASP A 89 5.17 11.84 1.25
N ILE A 90 4.71 10.88 2.03
CA ILE A 90 5.57 10.03 2.85
C ILE A 90 6.62 9.33 2.01
N ASN A 91 6.23 8.81 0.85
CA ASN A 91 7.10 8.04 -0.04
C ASN A 91 8.18 8.88 -0.75
N GLN A 92 8.09 10.23 -0.76
CA GLN A 92 9.18 11.07 -1.30
C GLN A 92 10.51 10.88 -0.57
N HIS A 93 10.49 10.35 0.68
CA HIS A 93 11.67 10.07 1.47
C HIS A 93 12.17 8.61 1.36
N SER A 94 11.45 7.74 0.68
CA SER A 94 11.85 6.34 0.52
C SER A 94 13.15 6.14 -0.29
N PRO A 95 13.53 6.99 -1.25
CA PRO A 95 14.83 6.88 -1.91
C PRO A 95 16.03 6.97 -0.94
N GLU A 96 15.94 7.79 0.11
CA GLU A 96 16.99 7.89 1.13
C GLU A 96 17.10 6.58 1.95
N LEU A 97 15.96 5.95 2.26
CA LEU A 97 15.92 4.66 2.94
C LEU A 97 16.54 3.57 2.07
N VAL A 98 16.10 3.45 0.81
CA VAL A 98 16.62 2.45 -0.13
C VAL A 98 18.12 2.66 -0.38
N GLY A 99 18.54 3.91 -0.60
CA GLY A 99 19.97 4.24 -0.75
C GLY A 99 20.80 3.84 0.47
N SER A 100 20.24 3.94 1.69
CA SER A 100 20.96 3.50 2.90
C SER A 100 21.16 1.99 2.94
N VAL A 101 20.24 1.21 2.39
CA VAL A 101 20.39 -0.27 2.31
C VAL A 101 21.51 -0.63 1.33
N PHE A 102 21.56 0.00 0.16
CA PHE A 102 22.63 -0.21 -0.81
C PHE A 102 24.00 0.21 -0.26
N ASP A 103 24.09 1.40 0.34
CA ASP A 103 25.33 1.87 1.00
C ASP A 103 25.82 0.86 2.06
N PHE A 104 24.91 0.18 2.75
CA PHE A 104 25.24 -0.84 3.74
C PHE A 104 25.79 -2.10 3.07
N ILE A 105 25.09 -2.62 2.05
CA ILE A 105 25.48 -3.85 1.34
C ILE A 105 26.87 -3.70 0.69
N GLU A 106 27.14 -2.53 0.13
CA GLU A 106 28.43 -2.23 -0.51
C GLU A 106 29.57 -1.95 0.48
N SER A 107 29.26 -1.74 1.77
CA SER A 107 30.25 -1.35 2.76
C SER A 107 30.96 -2.57 3.36
N ASN A 108 32.29 -2.55 3.30
CA ASN A 108 33.16 -3.55 3.93
C ASN A 108 33.77 -3.07 5.27
N GLU A 109 33.42 -1.88 5.73
CA GLU A 109 33.99 -1.25 6.91
C GLU A 109 32.93 -0.84 7.93
N THR A 110 33.22 -1.00 9.22
CA THR A 110 32.34 -0.60 10.34
C THR A 110 31.89 0.88 10.24
N LYS A 111 32.77 1.77 9.76
CA LYS A 111 32.43 3.19 9.57
C LYS A 111 31.35 3.39 8.50
N GLY A 112 31.45 2.68 7.39
CA GLY A 112 30.46 2.71 6.31
C GLY A 112 29.10 2.19 6.77
N VAL A 113 29.10 1.06 7.47
CA VAL A 113 27.89 0.48 8.10
C VAL A 113 27.21 1.48 9.03
N ASN A 114 27.96 2.11 9.94
CA ASN A 114 27.39 3.10 10.86
C ASN A 114 26.81 4.31 10.11
N ASN A 115 27.43 4.74 9.02
CA ASN A 115 26.90 5.84 8.20
C ASN A 115 25.58 5.43 7.53
N SER A 116 25.50 4.23 6.97
CA SER A 116 24.29 3.69 6.35
C SER A 116 23.13 3.60 7.34
N LEU A 117 23.38 3.09 8.55
CA LEU A 117 22.36 3.05 9.61
C LEU A 117 21.90 4.45 10.05
N ARG A 118 22.80 5.44 10.08
CA ARG A 118 22.43 6.83 10.36
C ARG A 118 21.58 7.44 9.26
N LYS A 119 21.86 7.15 7.98
CA LYS A 119 21.02 7.56 6.85
C LYS A 119 19.63 6.93 6.93
N CYS A 120 19.56 5.63 7.20
CA CYS A 120 18.29 4.92 7.42
C CYS A 120 17.48 5.59 8.55
N LEU A 121 18.10 5.83 9.70
CA LEU A 121 17.43 6.51 10.82
C LEU A 121 16.95 7.91 10.44
N SER A 122 17.75 8.67 9.69
CA SER A 122 17.35 10.00 9.20
C SER A 122 16.13 9.93 8.27
N ALA A 123 16.15 9.01 7.30
CA ALA A 123 15.02 8.78 6.40
C ALA A 123 13.74 8.40 7.17
N MET A 124 13.85 7.45 8.10
CA MET A 124 12.72 6.99 8.91
C MET A 124 12.16 8.09 9.83
N LYS A 125 12.98 9.00 10.32
CA LYS A 125 12.50 10.19 11.08
C LYS A 125 11.66 11.10 10.19
N LYS A 126 12.15 11.46 9.01
CA LYS A 126 11.41 12.29 8.04
C LYS A 126 10.07 11.62 7.65
N ILE A 127 10.09 10.34 7.33
CA ILE A 127 8.91 9.53 7.03
C ILE A 127 7.90 9.59 8.19
N ASN A 128 8.37 9.42 9.43
CA ASN A 128 7.51 9.44 10.60
C ASN A 128 6.93 10.84 10.88
N GLU A 129 7.70 11.90 10.68
CA GLU A 129 7.23 13.29 10.78
C GLU A 129 6.09 13.56 9.79
N ARG A 130 6.24 13.15 8.53
CA ARG A 130 5.17 13.28 7.52
C ARG A 130 3.96 12.43 7.88
N ARG A 131 4.15 11.19 8.36
CA ARG A 131 3.04 10.33 8.78
C ARG A 131 2.21 10.93 9.92
N GLN A 132 2.79 11.71 10.82
CA GLN A 132 2.08 12.31 11.95
C GLN A 132 1.03 13.35 11.53
N ILE A 133 1.12 13.91 10.32
CA ILE A 133 0.14 14.87 9.83
C ILE A 133 -1.10 14.21 9.18
N MET A 134 -1.24 12.89 9.25
CA MET A 134 -2.36 12.14 8.63
C MET A 134 -3.72 12.75 8.96
N TRP A 135 -3.97 13.09 10.23
CA TRP A 135 -5.25 13.65 10.65
C TRP A 135 -5.43 15.16 10.40
N GLN A 136 -4.39 15.83 9.89
CA GLN A 136 -4.48 17.16 9.30
C GLN A 136 -4.85 17.07 7.82
N ALA A 137 -4.26 16.12 7.10
CA ALA A 137 -4.53 15.87 5.69
C ALA A 137 -5.92 15.24 5.46
N SER A 138 -6.35 14.37 6.39
CA SER A 138 -7.63 13.64 6.32
C SER A 138 -8.26 13.59 7.71
N ARG A 139 -9.37 14.28 7.90
CA ARG A 139 -10.05 14.35 9.20
C ARG A 139 -10.63 12.99 9.59
N TRP A 140 -10.23 12.44 10.72
CA TRP A 140 -10.61 11.11 11.19
C TRP A 140 -12.13 10.86 11.17
N LYS A 141 -12.96 11.89 11.46
CA LYS A 141 -14.43 11.78 11.49
C LYS A 141 -15.05 11.49 10.12
N HIS A 142 -14.34 11.77 9.02
CA HIS A 142 -14.78 11.52 7.65
C HIS A 142 -14.15 10.27 7.03
N TYR A 143 -13.27 9.59 7.76
CA TYR A 143 -12.59 8.41 7.25
C TYR A 143 -13.55 7.32 6.75
N ASN A 144 -14.61 7.05 7.50
CA ASN A 144 -15.60 6.05 7.12
C ASN A 144 -16.48 6.47 5.92
N ASP A 145 -16.54 7.76 5.58
CA ASP A 145 -17.33 8.24 4.46
C ASP A 145 -16.73 7.80 3.09
N PHE A 146 -15.42 7.49 3.03
CA PHE A 146 -14.77 6.95 1.83
C PHE A 146 -14.11 5.57 2.05
N ARG A 147 -13.97 5.11 3.29
CA ARG A 147 -13.28 3.85 3.66
C ARG A 147 -13.78 2.64 2.88
N VAL A 148 -15.08 2.58 2.58
CA VAL A 148 -15.69 1.45 1.86
C VAL A 148 -15.01 1.18 0.51
N PHE A 149 -14.57 2.23 -0.20
CA PHE A 149 -13.96 2.08 -1.52
C PHE A 149 -12.57 1.43 -1.51
N ILE A 150 -11.93 1.37 -0.36
CA ILE A 150 -10.62 0.73 -0.18
C ILE A 150 -10.70 -0.62 0.55
N MET A 151 -11.91 -1.05 0.92
CA MET A 151 -12.13 -2.37 1.51
C MET A 151 -11.89 -3.47 0.47
N GLY A 152 -11.23 -4.55 0.90
CA GLY A 152 -11.11 -5.77 0.12
C GLY A 152 -12.37 -6.62 0.19
N ILE A 153 -12.40 -7.63 -0.67
CA ILE A 153 -13.41 -8.68 -0.63
C ILE A 153 -13.14 -9.57 0.58
N LYS A 154 -11.92 -10.07 0.69
CA LYS A 154 -11.49 -10.99 1.75
C LYS A 154 -11.61 -10.36 3.14
N GLY A 155 -12.39 -10.99 3.99
CA GLY A 155 -12.63 -10.55 5.38
C GLY A 155 -13.70 -9.46 5.51
N ASN A 156 -14.54 -9.26 4.48
CA ASN A 156 -15.69 -8.36 4.50
C ASN A 156 -16.96 -9.07 3.99
N ASP A 157 -17.24 -10.25 4.54
CA ASP A 157 -18.35 -11.13 4.13
C ASP A 157 -19.72 -10.45 4.32
N GLU A 158 -19.84 -9.51 5.27
CA GLU A 158 -21.06 -8.71 5.44
C GLU A 158 -21.38 -7.87 4.20
N ILE A 159 -20.34 -7.46 3.44
CA ILE A 159 -20.46 -6.62 2.23
C ILE A 159 -20.51 -7.48 0.96
N PHE A 160 -19.64 -8.47 0.84
CA PHE A 160 -19.41 -9.22 -0.39
C PHE A 160 -19.97 -10.66 -0.39
N GLY A 161 -20.47 -11.17 0.75
CA GLY A 161 -20.88 -12.57 0.85
C GLY A 161 -19.68 -13.50 0.63
N ASP A 162 -19.85 -14.49 -0.25
CA ASP A 162 -18.81 -15.50 -0.57
C ASP A 162 -17.69 -14.94 -1.46
N GLY A 163 -17.82 -13.74 -1.99
CA GLY A 163 -16.83 -13.09 -2.86
C GLY A 163 -17.45 -12.43 -4.08
N VAL A 164 -16.63 -12.21 -5.11
CA VAL A 164 -17.04 -11.57 -6.37
C VAL A 164 -16.72 -12.48 -7.54
N ILE A 165 -17.71 -12.74 -8.39
CA ILE A 165 -17.54 -13.48 -9.65
C ILE A 165 -17.00 -12.52 -10.71
N TYR A 166 -15.92 -12.89 -11.36
CA TYR A 166 -15.36 -12.18 -12.51
C TYR A 166 -15.89 -12.82 -13.77
N GLU A 167 -17.01 -12.32 -14.26
CA GLU A 167 -17.72 -12.85 -15.42
C GLU A 167 -16.79 -12.94 -16.64
N GLY A 168 -16.83 -14.06 -17.36
CA GLY A 168 -15.93 -14.35 -18.49
C GLY A 168 -14.51 -14.78 -18.11
N VAL A 169 -14.15 -14.73 -16.80
CA VAL A 169 -12.84 -15.13 -16.29
C VAL A 169 -12.94 -16.37 -15.38
N SER A 170 -13.90 -16.36 -14.45
CA SER A 170 -14.09 -17.45 -13.49
C SER A 170 -15.54 -17.54 -13.06
N ASP A 171 -16.05 -18.77 -12.93
CA ASP A 171 -17.36 -19.06 -12.34
C ASP A 171 -17.30 -19.12 -10.80
N GLU A 172 -16.10 -19.19 -10.23
CA GLU A 172 -15.90 -19.23 -8.78
C GLU A 172 -15.65 -17.82 -8.24
N PRO A 173 -16.23 -17.47 -7.07
CA PRO A 173 -16.04 -16.16 -6.46
C PRO A 173 -14.60 -15.99 -5.99
N VAL A 174 -14.01 -14.85 -6.30
CA VAL A 174 -12.66 -14.48 -5.86
C VAL A 174 -12.71 -13.65 -4.58
N GLN A 175 -11.65 -13.78 -3.79
CA GLN A 175 -11.48 -13.05 -2.55
C GLN A 175 -10.14 -12.34 -2.47
N TYR A 176 -10.07 -11.13 -3.00
CA TYR A 176 -8.87 -10.29 -2.91
C TYR A 176 -8.95 -9.34 -1.71
N ARG A 177 -7.77 -9.03 -1.13
CA ARG A 177 -7.66 -7.98 -0.13
C ARG A 177 -7.74 -6.61 -0.78
N GLY A 178 -8.27 -5.65 -0.03
CA GLY A 178 -8.31 -4.25 -0.44
C GLY A 178 -6.97 -3.56 -0.28
N GLN A 179 -6.99 -2.29 -0.68
CA GLN A 179 -5.85 -1.41 -0.54
C GLN A 179 -5.68 -0.98 0.93
N THR A 180 -4.44 -0.96 1.38
CA THR A 180 -4.05 -0.49 2.71
C THR A 180 -2.64 0.07 2.70
N GLY A 181 -2.37 1.07 3.54
CA GLY A 181 -1.01 1.58 3.77
C GLY A 181 -0.01 0.51 4.25
N ALA A 182 -0.49 -0.63 4.76
CA ALA A 182 0.37 -1.76 5.11
C ALA A 182 0.97 -2.48 3.88
N GLN A 183 0.51 -2.16 2.66
CA GLN A 183 1.12 -2.61 1.40
C GLN A 183 2.31 -1.73 0.98
N ASP A 184 2.54 -0.60 1.66
CA ASP A 184 3.71 0.24 1.45
C ASP A 184 5.02 -0.53 1.66
N ASN A 185 6.07 -0.12 0.96
CA ASN A 185 7.36 -0.81 0.98
C ASN A 185 8.31 -0.31 2.05
N ILE A 186 8.04 0.85 2.65
CA ILE A 186 8.92 1.51 3.64
C ILE A 186 9.17 0.60 4.84
N ILE A 187 8.08 0.13 5.47
CA ILE A 187 8.17 -0.68 6.69
C ILE A 187 8.85 -2.03 6.42
N PRO A 188 8.42 -2.84 5.42
CA PRO A 188 9.13 -4.08 5.13
C PRO A 188 10.61 -3.89 4.79
N THR A 189 10.98 -2.84 4.07
CA THR A 189 12.39 -2.54 3.77
C THR A 189 13.17 -2.25 5.06
N ALA A 190 12.64 -1.40 5.94
CA ALA A 190 13.27 -1.08 7.21
C ALA A 190 13.36 -2.31 8.13
N ASP A 191 12.30 -3.13 8.22
CA ASP A 191 12.24 -4.30 9.10
C ASP A 191 13.19 -5.41 8.66
N ILE A 192 13.33 -5.63 7.35
CA ILE A 192 14.31 -6.56 6.80
C ILE A 192 15.72 -6.03 7.03
N PHE A 193 15.96 -4.75 6.71
CA PHE A 193 17.29 -4.13 6.86
C PHE A 193 17.78 -4.13 8.30
N THR A 194 16.90 -3.95 9.28
CA THR A 194 17.26 -3.93 10.71
C THR A 194 17.14 -5.29 11.39
N GLY A 195 16.70 -6.34 10.69
CA GLY A 195 16.49 -7.68 11.25
C GLY A 195 15.27 -7.81 12.17
N VAL A 196 14.47 -6.76 12.32
CA VAL A 196 13.25 -6.77 13.19
C VAL A 196 12.24 -7.81 12.74
N ILE A 197 12.22 -8.12 11.45
CA ILE A 197 11.32 -9.15 10.90
C ILE A 197 11.48 -10.51 11.56
N ASP A 198 12.68 -10.89 12.00
CA ASP A 198 12.96 -12.18 12.60
C ASP A 198 12.39 -12.30 14.03
N TYR A 199 12.01 -11.17 14.62
CA TYR A 199 11.42 -11.07 15.94
C TYR A 199 9.91 -10.84 15.93
N TYR A 200 9.26 -10.94 14.77
CA TYR A 200 7.82 -10.78 14.67
C TYR A 200 7.08 -11.84 15.49
N PRO A 201 6.11 -11.44 16.33
CA PRO A 201 5.32 -12.40 17.11
C PRO A 201 4.45 -13.25 16.18
N SER A 202 4.27 -14.54 16.53
CA SER A 202 3.36 -15.41 15.81
C SER A 202 1.92 -15.15 16.25
N ASN A 203 1.22 -14.25 15.54
CA ASN A 203 -0.18 -13.91 15.75
C ASN A 203 -0.89 -13.60 14.43
N ASP A 204 -2.22 -13.37 14.49
CA ASP A 204 -3.02 -13.16 13.28
C ASP A 204 -2.69 -11.83 12.56
N LEU A 205 -2.27 -10.80 13.30
CA LEU A 205 -1.81 -9.55 12.69
C LEU A 205 -0.54 -9.78 11.86
N THR A 206 0.43 -10.51 12.39
CA THR A 206 1.65 -10.84 11.65
C THR A 206 1.34 -11.68 10.42
N LYS A 207 0.49 -12.68 10.52
CA LYS A 207 0.04 -13.49 9.37
C LYS A 207 -0.61 -12.60 8.31
N TYR A 208 -1.48 -11.69 8.73
CA TYR A 208 -2.11 -10.72 7.83
C TYR A 208 -1.09 -9.82 7.12
N LEU A 209 -0.11 -9.26 7.84
CA LEU A 209 0.93 -8.41 7.27
C LEU A 209 1.83 -9.17 6.29
N LEU A 210 2.14 -10.44 6.59
CA LEU A 210 2.90 -11.30 5.68
C LEU A 210 2.10 -11.67 4.41
N ASP A 211 0.80 -11.95 4.54
CA ASP A 211 -0.09 -12.17 3.41
C ASP A 211 -0.16 -10.93 2.49
N LEU A 212 -0.22 -9.74 3.06
CA LEU A 212 -0.18 -8.49 2.29
C LEU A 212 1.11 -8.29 1.48
N ARG A 213 2.20 -8.97 1.79
CA ARG A 213 3.44 -8.89 1.01
C ARG A 213 3.27 -9.43 -0.40
N THR A 214 2.36 -10.39 -0.61
CA THR A 214 2.04 -10.94 -1.93
C THR A 214 1.26 -9.97 -2.81
N TYR A 215 0.67 -8.92 -2.22
CA TYR A 215 -0.10 -7.88 -2.91
C TYR A 215 0.76 -6.70 -3.41
N ARG A 216 2.07 -6.91 -3.50
CA ARG A 216 3.00 -5.96 -4.14
C ARG A 216 3.31 -6.38 -5.56
N PRO A 217 3.67 -5.43 -6.46
CA PRO A 217 4.23 -5.76 -7.76
C PRO A 217 5.40 -6.75 -7.61
N LYS A 218 5.52 -7.69 -8.55
CA LYS A 218 6.53 -8.76 -8.45
C LYS A 218 7.96 -8.25 -8.34
N CYS A 219 8.28 -7.14 -9.02
CA CYS A 219 9.59 -6.49 -8.91
C CYS A 219 9.90 -6.03 -7.48
N ILE A 220 8.88 -5.54 -6.74
CA ILE A 220 9.04 -5.14 -5.34
C ILE A 220 9.19 -6.37 -4.42
N GLN A 221 8.43 -7.42 -4.68
CA GLN A 221 8.57 -8.68 -3.92
C GLN A 221 10.00 -9.23 -4.06
N ASN A 222 10.54 -9.26 -5.29
CA ASN A 222 11.90 -9.70 -5.57
C ASN A 222 12.92 -8.81 -4.87
N PHE A 223 12.78 -7.49 -4.95
CA PHE A 223 13.65 -6.54 -4.26
C PHE A 223 13.71 -6.78 -2.73
N LEU A 224 12.56 -7.00 -2.10
CA LEU A 224 12.53 -7.30 -0.65
C LEU A 224 13.18 -8.64 -0.31
N GLU A 225 13.04 -9.64 -1.17
CA GLU A 225 13.71 -10.94 -0.99
C GLU A 225 15.22 -10.83 -1.21
N ASP A 226 15.66 -10.05 -2.21
CA ASP A 226 17.08 -9.81 -2.46
C ASP A 226 17.75 -9.12 -1.27
N ILE A 227 17.12 -8.07 -0.70
CA ILE A 227 17.62 -7.43 0.52
C ILE A 227 17.71 -8.46 1.67
N LYS A 228 16.69 -9.28 1.85
CA LYS A 228 16.66 -10.28 2.93
C LYS A 228 17.79 -11.27 2.79
N ASN A 229 18.06 -11.75 1.58
CA ASN A 229 19.14 -12.67 1.29
C ASN A 229 20.51 -12.01 1.55
N GLU A 230 20.70 -10.77 1.12
CA GLU A 230 21.94 -10.02 1.36
C GLU A 230 22.17 -9.76 2.86
N MET A 231 21.12 -9.40 3.63
CA MET A 231 21.23 -9.22 5.08
C MET A 231 21.56 -10.54 5.79
N GLY A 232 20.93 -11.65 5.40
CA GLY A 232 21.21 -12.98 5.95
C GLY A 232 22.63 -13.50 5.67
N ASN A 233 23.23 -13.06 4.55
CA ASN A 233 24.61 -13.41 4.17
C ASN A 233 25.65 -12.45 4.74
N ASN A 234 25.25 -11.31 5.29
CA ASN A 234 26.18 -10.29 5.75
C ASN A 234 26.78 -10.65 7.11
N ARG A 235 28.10 -10.90 7.13
CA ARG A 235 28.86 -11.30 8.32
C ARG A 235 28.88 -10.27 9.45
N LEU A 236 28.42 -9.04 9.20
CA LEU A 236 28.38 -8.00 10.22
C LEU A 236 27.14 -8.11 11.13
N PHE A 237 26.18 -8.97 10.78
CA PHE A 237 25.01 -9.32 11.61
C PHE A 237 25.09 -10.72 12.24
N ASN A 238 26.07 -11.51 11.87
CA ASN A 238 26.42 -12.82 12.41
C ASN A 238 27.72 -12.67 13.21
#